data_bc2ff7545baab692b1cf0adc892b6370
#
_entry.id   bc2ff7545baab692b1cf0adc892b6370
#
_cell.length_a   1.000
_cell.length_b   1.000
_cell.length_c   1.000
_cell.angle_alpha   90.00
_cell.angle_beta   90.00
_cell.angle_gamma   90.00
#
_symmetry.space_group_name_H-M   'P 1'
#
loop_
_entity.id
_entity.type
_entity.pdbx_description
1 polymer ?
#
loop_
_entity_poly.entity_id
_entity_poly.type
_entity_poly.pdbx_seq_one_letter_code
_entity_poly.pdbx_strand_id
1 'polypeptide(L)'
;MVCCLTVFFVVVPLFNRGQDEDTEAVIYPLFGQQYSDMITDTNHVALLDQKMEFPLPMKDLPDAFHIEKRYYDDMTDGIDAGDSFQCELLNDSDEPVAYIKVTNQKKNTVQSPDDMVITYIVASSFQTQDKQYAVPFVIRDGIGIGSTAEEVKQIFPDADIPENDNYSVVNVDSGIQKITLEFVDRTVYKMAVSSY
;
A
#
# COMPACT_ATOMS: atom_id res chain seq x y z
N MET A 1 -7.37 -24.92 -28.47
CA MET A 1 -6.14 -24.26 -28.05
C MET A 1 -6.32 -23.89 -26.59
N VAL A 2 -5.78 -24.71 -25.70
CA VAL A 2 -5.95 -24.53 -24.24
C VAL A 2 -4.85 -23.59 -23.80
N CYS A 3 -5.25 -22.39 -23.35
CA CYS A 3 -4.31 -21.43 -22.76
C CYS A 3 -4.02 -21.90 -21.33
N CYS A 4 -2.83 -22.46 -21.09
CA CYS A 4 -2.34 -22.77 -19.75
C CYS A 4 -2.02 -21.47 -19.05
N LEU A 5 -2.85 -21.06 -18.11
CA LEU A 5 -2.54 -19.97 -17.17
C LEU A 5 -1.50 -20.52 -16.19
N THR A 6 -0.25 -20.14 -16.38
CA THR A 6 0.80 -20.45 -15.40
C THR A 6 0.73 -19.41 -14.30
N VAL A 7 0.16 -19.79 -13.17
CA VAL A 7 0.15 -18.94 -11.96
C VAL A 7 1.54 -19.08 -11.32
N PHE A 8 2.33 -18.04 -11.38
CA PHE A 8 3.59 -17.96 -10.64
C PHE A 8 3.30 -17.55 -9.20
N PHE A 9 3.55 -18.44 -8.28
CA PHE A 9 3.60 -18.13 -6.87
C PHE A 9 4.99 -17.60 -6.53
N VAL A 10 5.11 -16.33 -6.22
CA VAL A 10 6.33 -15.80 -5.64
C VAL A 10 6.25 -16.02 -4.13
N VAL A 11 6.94 -17.03 -3.66
CA VAL A 11 7.15 -17.21 -2.22
C VAL A 11 8.29 -16.28 -1.83
N VAL A 12 7.98 -15.15 -1.21
CA VAL A 12 9.00 -14.32 -0.57
C VAL A 12 9.47 -15.05 0.68
N PRO A 13 10.73 -15.49 0.76
CA PRO A 13 11.23 -16.13 1.96
C PRO A 13 11.34 -15.10 3.09
N LEU A 14 10.40 -15.13 4.01
CA LEU A 14 10.53 -14.37 5.24
C LEU A 14 11.56 -15.03 6.12
N PHE A 15 12.46 -14.21 6.65
CA PHE A 15 13.45 -14.63 7.63
C PHE A 15 12.74 -15.16 8.87
N ASN A 16 12.54 -16.47 8.90
CA ASN A 16 12.01 -17.19 10.05
C ASN A 16 13.16 -17.48 11.01
N ARG A 17 13.26 -16.71 12.10
CA ARG A 17 13.97 -17.14 13.28
C ARG A 17 13.01 -17.95 14.14
N GLY A 18 12.98 -19.23 13.85
CA GLY A 18 12.57 -20.30 14.76
C GLY A 18 11.24 -20.13 15.45
N GLN A 19 10.20 -20.69 14.84
CA GLN A 19 9.20 -21.51 15.54
C GLN A 19 8.39 -22.27 14.49
N ASP A 20 8.39 -23.60 14.61
CA ASP A 20 7.52 -24.49 13.85
C ASP A 20 6.08 -24.33 14.40
N GLU A 21 5.27 -23.55 13.74
CA GLU A 21 3.81 -23.62 13.78
C GLU A 21 3.30 -23.30 12.38
N ASP A 22 2.39 -24.15 11.88
CA ASP A 22 1.74 -24.01 10.57
C ASP A 22 0.95 -22.69 10.49
N THR A 23 1.63 -21.59 10.20
CA THR A 23 1.00 -20.32 9.92
C THR A 23 0.47 -20.39 8.49
N GLU A 24 -0.83 -20.52 8.30
CA GLU A 24 -1.44 -20.38 6.98
C GLU A 24 -1.12 -18.99 6.44
N ALA A 25 -0.29 -18.93 5.40
CA ALA A 25 -0.03 -17.71 4.69
C ALA A 25 -1.27 -17.37 3.85
N VAL A 26 -1.96 -16.28 4.19
CA VAL A 26 -2.94 -15.70 3.29
C VAL A 26 -2.17 -15.02 2.17
N ILE A 27 -1.93 -15.74 1.09
CA ILE A 27 -1.29 -15.22 -0.10
C ILE A 27 -2.38 -14.65 -0.98
N TYR A 28 -2.52 -13.32 -0.97
CA TYR A 28 -3.22 -12.66 -2.05
C TYR A 28 -2.39 -12.87 -3.32
N PRO A 29 -3.01 -13.29 -4.45
CA PRO A 29 -2.27 -13.52 -5.66
C PRO A 29 -1.52 -12.22 -6.04
N LEU A 30 -0.21 -12.28 -6.25
CA LEU A 30 0.65 -11.16 -6.65
C LEU A 30 0.58 -10.99 -8.17
N PHE A 31 0.55 -9.81 -8.70
CA PHE A 31 -0.26 -9.45 -9.82
C PHE A 31 0.31 -8.44 -10.76
N GLY A 32 1.37 -8.67 -11.40
CA GLY A 32 1.90 -7.75 -12.39
C GLY A 32 0.88 -7.30 -13.46
N GLN A 33 0.28 -8.21 -14.19
CA GLN A 33 -0.53 -7.84 -15.37
C GLN A 33 -2.00 -7.51 -15.11
N GLN A 34 -2.60 -8.02 -14.06
CA GLN A 34 -4.04 -7.86 -13.81
C GLN A 34 -4.41 -6.43 -13.41
N TYR A 35 -3.48 -5.67 -12.85
CA TYR A 35 -3.69 -4.30 -12.37
C TYR A 35 -3.02 -3.22 -13.22
N SER A 36 -2.13 -3.59 -14.15
CA SER A 36 -1.52 -2.62 -15.08
C SER A 36 -2.56 -1.89 -15.89
N ASP A 37 -3.63 -2.59 -16.29
CA ASP A 37 -4.74 -2.00 -17.04
C ASP A 37 -5.65 -1.11 -16.18
N MET A 38 -5.59 -1.24 -14.86
CA MET A 38 -6.38 -0.43 -13.93
C MET A 38 -5.75 0.93 -13.64
N ILE A 39 -4.43 1.05 -13.75
CA ILE A 39 -3.68 2.24 -13.34
C ILE A 39 -2.89 2.77 -14.53
N THR A 40 -3.48 3.73 -15.22
CA THR A 40 -2.91 4.35 -16.42
C THR A 40 -2.28 5.71 -16.17
N ASP A 41 -2.43 6.28 -14.98
CA ASP A 41 -1.93 7.60 -14.65
C ASP A 41 -1.26 7.65 -13.27
N THR A 42 -0.56 8.76 -13.02
CA THR A 42 0.29 8.95 -11.84
C THR A 42 -0.49 9.27 -10.56
N ASN A 43 -1.81 9.49 -10.65
CA ASN A 43 -2.62 9.95 -9.52
C ASN A 43 -3.37 8.82 -8.83
N HIS A 44 -3.38 7.63 -9.41
CA HIS A 44 -4.13 6.51 -8.87
C HIS A 44 -3.23 5.51 -8.16
N VAL A 45 -3.82 4.90 -7.15
CA VAL A 45 -3.30 3.69 -6.50
C VAL A 45 -4.40 2.62 -6.52
N ALA A 46 -4.03 1.35 -6.53
CA ALA A 46 -4.96 0.26 -6.29
C ALA A 46 -4.52 -0.53 -5.06
N LEU A 47 -5.45 -0.72 -4.14
CA LEU A 47 -5.29 -1.54 -2.95
C LEU A 47 -6.33 -2.65 -3.02
N LEU A 48 -5.90 -3.90 -2.94
CA LEU A 48 -6.71 -5.05 -3.31
C LEU A 48 -7.21 -4.88 -4.75
N ASP A 49 -8.50 -4.92 -4.99
CA ASP A 49 -9.16 -4.69 -6.28
C ASP A 49 -9.76 -3.27 -6.42
N GLN A 50 -9.53 -2.41 -5.44
CA GLN A 50 -10.09 -1.06 -5.40
C GLN A 50 -9.13 -0.02 -5.95
N LYS A 51 -9.50 0.62 -7.05
CA LYS A 51 -8.77 1.75 -7.62
C LYS A 51 -9.21 3.05 -6.94
N MET A 52 -8.24 3.86 -6.51
CA MET A 52 -8.47 5.11 -5.79
C MET A 52 -7.63 6.22 -6.40
N GLU A 53 -8.20 7.42 -6.55
CA GLU A 53 -7.44 8.63 -6.84
C GLU A 53 -6.75 9.10 -5.56
N PHE A 54 -5.47 9.47 -5.65
CA PHE A 54 -4.69 9.85 -4.48
C PHE A 54 -4.05 11.25 -4.65
N PRO A 55 -4.15 12.17 -3.67
CA PRO A 55 -4.68 11.98 -2.30
C PRO A 55 -6.19 11.75 -2.26
N LEU A 56 -6.65 10.89 -1.34
CA LEU A 56 -8.01 10.40 -1.29
C LEU A 56 -8.81 11.09 -0.18
N PRO A 57 -9.91 11.82 -0.49
CA PRO A 57 -10.84 12.28 0.54
C PRO A 57 -11.46 11.10 1.30
N MET A 58 -11.55 11.20 2.62
CA MET A 58 -12.10 10.13 3.47
C MET A 58 -13.52 9.71 3.06
N LYS A 59 -14.35 10.68 2.65
CA LYS A 59 -15.72 10.43 2.17
C LYS A 59 -15.79 9.63 0.86
N ASP A 60 -14.68 9.56 0.11
CA ASP A 60 -14.57 8.84 -1.17
C ASP A 60 -13.84 7.49 -0.98
N LEU A 61 -13.57 7.11 0.28
CA LEU A 61 -13.01 5.79 0.62
C LEU A 61 -13.99 4.71 0.15
N PRO A 62 -13.52 3.70 -0.63
CA PRO A 62 -14.36 2.60 -1.07
C PRO A 62 -15.02 1.86 0.11
N ASP A 63 -16.27 1.44 -0.06
CA ASP A 63 -17.04 0.71 0.96
C ASP A 63 -16.38 -0.60 1.43
N ALA A 64 -15.48 -1.15 0.61
CA ALA A 64 -14.66 -2.33 0.95
C ALA A 64 -13.62 -2.04 2.06
N PHE A 65 -13.46 -0.79 2.46
CA PHE A 65 -12.50 -0.37 3.47
C PHE A 65 -13.16 0.46 4.57
N HIS A 66 -12.62 0.34 5.77
CA HIS A 66 -12.99 1.19 6.89
C HIS A 66 -11.81 1.39 7.84
N ILE A 67 -11.93 2.35 8.75
CA ILE A 67 -11.01 2.51 9.88
C ILE A 67 -11.72 2.13 11.18
N GLU A 68 -10.97 1.65 12.17
CA GLU A 68 -11.58 1.28 13.43
C GLU A 68 -12.29 2.47 14.09
N LYS A 69 -13.48 2.20 14.59
CA LYS A 69 -14.35 3.20 15.23
C LYS A 69 -13.67 3.95 16.39
N ARG A 70 -12.77 3.30 17.12
CA ARG A 70 -12.01 3.93 18.23
C ARG A 70 -11.28 5.20 17.79
N TYR A 71 -10.79 5.27 16.55
CA TYR A 71 -10.11 6.47 16.04
C TYR A 71 -11.07 7.64 15.81
N TYR A 72 -12.35 7.37 15.58
CA TYR A 72 -13.38 8.41 15.49
C TYR A 72 -13.87 8.84 16.88
N ASP A 73 -14.04 7.90 17.79
CA ASP A 73 -14.60 8.16 19.13
C ASP A 73 -13.69 9.08 19.96
N ASP A 74 -12.36 8.98 19.75
CA ASP A 74 -11.37 9.83 20.41
C ASP A 74 -11.25 11.23 19.77
N MET A 75 -11.89 11.47 18.61
CA MET A 75 -11.76 12.70 17.81
C MET A 75 -13.09 13.48 17.71
N THR A 76 -13.94 13.39 18.72
CA THR A 76 -15.25 14.05 18.73
C THR A 76 -15.18 15.58 18.57
N ASP A 77 -14.09 16.20 19.03
CA ASP A 77 -13.86 17.64 18.93
C ASP A 77 -13.27 18.04 17.56
N GLY A 78 -13.00 17.07 16.68
CA GLY A 78 -12.38 17.26 15.39
C GLY A 78 -10.86 17.43 15.46
N ILE A 79 -10.25 17.67 14.32
CA ILE A 79 -8.80 17.79 14.13
C ILE A 79 -8.47 19.20 13.67
N ASP A 80 -7.50 19.84 14.33
CA ASP A 80 -7.06 21.19 14.00
C ASP A 80 -6.45 21.29 12.60
N ALA A 81 -6.42 22.51 12.08
CA ALA A 81 -5.90 22.82 10.76
C ALA A 81 -4.42 22.42 10.63
N GLY A 82 -4.11 21.58 9.64
CA GLY A 82 -2.77 21.08 9.38
C GLY A 82 -2.37 19.86 10.21
N ASP A 83 -3.16 19.49 11.22
CA ASP A 83 -2.91 18.29 12.01
C ASP A 83 -3.37 17.01 11.29
N SER A 84 -2.90 15.89 11.77
CA SER A 84 -3.17 14.59 11.18
C SER A 84 -3.14 13.50 12.23
N PHE A 85 -3.80 12.39 11.92
CA PHE A 85 -3.65 11.15 12.67
C PHE A 85 -3.25 9.99 11.75
N GLN A 86 -2.80 8.90 12.34
CA GLN A 86 -2.46 7.66 11.64
C GLN A 86 -3.28 6.52 12.21
N CYS A 87 -3.75 5.65 11.33
CA CYS A 87 -4.54 4.49 11.71
C CYS A 87 -4.36 3.35 10.72
N GLU A 88 -4.83 2.18 11.11
CA GLU A 88 -4.97 1.05 10.21
C GLU A 88 -6.20 1.23 9.31
N LEU A 89 -6.04 0.83 8.07
CA LEU A 89 -7.12 0.64 7.12
C LEU A 89 -7.48 -0.83 7.11
N LEU A 90 -8.74 -1.14 7.34
CA LEU A 90 -9.25 -2.50 7.45
C LEU A 90 -10.11 -2.84 6.24
N ASN A 91 -10.17 -4.12 5.87
CA ASN A 91 -11.12 -4.66 4.89
C ASN A 91 -12.45 -5.06 5.56
N ASP A 92 -13.41 -5.56 4.77
CA ASP A 92 -14.72 -6.03 5.25
C ASP A 92 -14.67 -7.16 6.30
N SER A 93 -13.53 -7.81 6.45
CA SER A 93 -13.29 -8.88 7.43
C SER A 93 -12.56 -8.39 8.68
N ASP A 94 -12.45 -7.07 8.88
CA ASP A 94 -11.68 -6.42 9.95
C ASP A 94 -10.18 -6.77 9.93
N GLU A 95 -9.63 -7.16 8.77
CA GLU A 95 -8.22 -7.45 8.61
C GLU A 95 -7.46 -6.19 8.16
N PRO A 96 -6.30 -5.86 8.76
CA PRO A 96 -5.53 -4.70 8.36
C PRO A 96 -4.91 -4.91 6.97
N VAL A 97 -5.13 -3.96 6.07
CA VAL A 97 -4.63 -3.99 4.69
C VAL A 97 -3.61 -2.90 4.39
N ALA A 98 -3.64 -1.82 5.14
CA ALA A 98 -2.68 -0.72 5.02
C ALA A 98 -2.62 0.10 6.30
N TYR A 99 -1.56 0.93 6.43
CA TYR A 99 -1.55 2.08 7.33
C TYR A 99 -1.76 3.34 6.53
N ILE A 100 -2.56 4.26 7.06
CA ILE A 100 -2.86 5.53 6.43
C ILE A 100 -2.56 6.69 7.36
N LYS A 101 -2.27 7.85 6.77
CA LYS A 101 -2.26 9.14 7.46
C LYS A 101 -3.37 10.00 6.89
N VAL A 102 -4.26 10.43 7.77
CA VAL A 102 -5.38 11.32 7.46
C VAL A 102 -5.06 12.71 7.95
N THR A 103 -5.16 13.71 7.07
CA THR A 103 -4.69 15.07 7.32
C THR A 103 -5.82 16.07 7.10
N ASN A 104 -5.99 17.01 8.03
CA ASN A 104 -6.80 18.18 7.82
C ASN A 104 -6.01 19.19 6.96
N GLN A 105 -6.33 19.23 5.67
CA GLN A 105 -5.68 20.15 4.71
C GLN A 105 -6.29 21.56 4.69
N LYS A 106 -7.38 21.82 5.44
CA LYS A 106 -7.99 23.15 5.51
C LYS A 106 -7.11 24.10 6.32
N LYS A 107 -7.12 25.36 5.91
CA LYS A 107 -6.46 26.42 6.67
C LYS A 107 -7.45 26.99 7.67
N ASN A 108 -7.07 27.00 8.94
CA ASN A 108 -7.84 27.65 10.03
C ASN A 108 -9.24 27.05 10.30
N THR A 109 -9.46 25.79 10.02
CA THR A 109 -10.76 25.14 10.24
C THR A 109 -10.55 23.75 10.84
N VAL A 110 -11.20 23.49 11.95
CA VAL A 110 -11.32 22.12 12.53
C VAL A 110 -12.19 21.29 11.61
N GLN A 111 -11.81 20.06 11.34
CA GLN A 111 -12.56 19.11 10.52
C GLN A 111 -12.86 17.83 11.28
N SER A 112 -14.01 17.25 10.98
CA SER A 112 -14.24 15.85 11.34
C SER A 112 -13.39 14.94 10.47
N PRO A 113 -13.03 13.71 10.93
CA PRO A 113 -12.27 12.76 10.12
C PRO A 113 -12.85 12.52 8.73
N ASP A 114 -14.18 12.50 8.57
CA ASP A 114 -14.85 12.27 7.29
C ASP A 114 -14.59 13.36 6.24
N ASP A 115 -14.30 14.58 6.70
CA ASP A 115 -14.02 15.73 5.81
C ASP A 115 -12.53 15.88 5.49
N MET A 116 -11.69 15.03 6.03
CA MET A 116 -10.23 15.06 5.87
C MET A 116 -9.77 14.26 4.66
N VAL A 117 -8.46 14.23 4.44
CA VAL A 117 -7.85 13.61 3.27
C VAL A 117 -6.79 12.62 3.67
N ILE A 118 -6.81 11.43 3.10
CA ILE A 118 -5.71 10.46 3.18
C ILE A 118 -4.56 11.00 2.32
N THR A 119 -3.47 11.38 2.98
CA THR A 119 -2.28 11.96 2.36
C THR A 119 -1.08 11.03 2.33
N TYR A 120 -1.18 9.90 3.01
CA TYR A 120 -0.17 8.85 3.03
C TYR A 120 -0.85 7.50 3.17
N ILE A 121 -0.37 6.54 2.41
CA ILE A 121 -0.77 5.14 2.48
C ILE A 121 0.45 4.25 2.37
N VAL A 122 0.55 3.25 3.22
CA VAL A 122 1.60 2.25 3.17
C VAL A 122 1.01 0.87 3.35
N ALA A 123 1.38 -0.04 2.46
CA ALA A 123 1.11 -1.45 2.59
C ALA A 123 2.41 -2.26 2.49
N SER A 124 2.42 -3.41 3.12
CA SER A 124 3.57 -4.32 3.12
C SER A 124 3.11 -5.76 3.18
N SER A 125 4.00 -6.65 2.82
CA SER A 125 3.92 -8.01 3.33
C SER A 125 4.20 -7.93 4.83
N PHE A 126 3.26 -8.28 5.66
CA PHE A 126 3.44 -8.27 7.11
C PHE A 126 2.94 -9.57 7.72
N GLN A 127 3.46 -9.86 8.89
CA GLN A 127 3.09 -11.03 9.66
C GLN A 127 2.45 -10.59 10.98
N THR A 128 1.26 -11.10 11.26
CA THR A 128 0.69 -11.06 12.60
C THR A 128 1.07 -12.33 13.36
N GLN A 129 0.64 -12.46 14.63
CA GLN A 129 0.93 -13.67 15.41
C GLN A 129 0.40 -14.95 14.76
N ASP A 130 -0.70 -14.85 14.00
CA ASP A 130 -1.41 -16.00 13.45
C ASP A 130 -1.44 -16.06 11.91
N LYS A 131 -1.10 -14.96 11.21
CA LYS A 131 -1.23 -14.88 9.75
C LYS A 131 -0.14 -14.01 9.13
N GLN A 132 0.22 -14.38 7.92
CA GLN A 132 1.06 -13.58 7.04
C GLN A 132 0.19 -12.97 5.94
N TYR A 133 0.34 -11.67 5.72
CA TYR A 133 -0.37 -10.93 4.70
C TYR A 133 0.60 -10.40 3.65
N ALA A 134 0.28 -10.62 2.37
CA ALA A 134 0.88 -9.91 1.25
C ALA A 134 -0.25 -9.15 0.57
N VAL A 135 -0.40 -7.88 0.91
CA VAL A 135 -1.51 -7.07 0.41
C VAL A 135 -1.18 -6.56 -0.99
N PRO A 136 -2.00 -6.84 -2.00
CA PRO A 136 -1.86 -6.23 -3.31
C PRO A 136 -2.03 -4.71 -3.21
N PHE A 137 -0.92 -4.00 -3.32
CA PHE A 137 -0.89 -2.55 -3.41
C PHE A 137 -0.05 -2.16 -4.61
N VAL A 138 -0.68 -1.53 -5.58
CA VAL A 138 -0.11 -1.23 -6.90
C VAL A 138 -0.28 0.23 -7.24
N ILE A 139 0.69 0.73 -7.98
CA ILE A 139 0.72 2.07 -8.54
C ILE A 139 0.88 1.99 -10.05
N ARG A 140 1.22 3.08 -10.68
CA ARG A 140 1.47 3.24 -12.12
C ARG A 140 2.06 1.98 -12.78
N ASP A 141 1.45 1.57 -13.88
CA ASP A 141 1.89 0.47 -14.75
C ASP A 141 2.07 -0.87 -14.02
N GLY A 142 1.30 -1.09 -12.94
CA GLY A 142 1.29 -2.34 -12.19
C GLY A 142 2.45 -2.53 -11.23
N ILE A 143 3.28 -1.50 -10.99
CA ILE A 143 4.34 -1.58 -10.00
C ILE A 143 3.74 -1.61 -8.60
N GLY A 144 4.16 -2.58 -7.80
CA GLY A 144 3.62 -2.75 -6.45
C GLY A 144 4.38 -3.77 -5.62
N ILE A 145 3.77 -4.21 -4.54
CA ILE A 145 4.30 -5.28 -3.69
C ILE A 145 4.45 -6.55 -4.53
N GLY A 146 5.63 -7.13 -4.53
CA GLY A 146 6.01 -8.28 -5.35
C GLY A 146 6.71 -7.95 -6.68
N SER A 147 6.74 -6.68 -7.10
CA SER A 147 7.49 -6.27 -8.28
C SER A 147 9.00 -6.44 -8.08
N THR A 148 9.69 -6.90 -9.10
CA THR A 148 11.14 -7.01 -9.11
C THR A 148 11.81 -5.66 -9.34
N ALA A 149 13.08 -5.54 -8.96
CA ALA A 149 13.90 -4.35 -9.22
C ALA A 149 13.99 -4.03 -10.71
N GLU A 150 14.00 -5.06 -11.56
CA GLU A 150 14.03 -4.93 -13.02
C GLU A 150 12.73 -4.32 -13.57
N GLU A 151 11.58 -4.77 -13.09
CA GLU A 151 10.27 -4.20 -13.46
C GLU A 151 10.16 -2.75 -13.00
N VAL A 152 10.60 -2.44 -11.79
CA VAL A 152 10.62 -1.07 -11.28
C VAL A 152 11.51 -0.18 -12.14
N LYS A 153 12.72 -0.63 -12.53
CA LYS A 153 13.62 0.13 -13.41
C LYS A 153 13.06 0.37 -14.82
N GLN A 154 12.20 -0.51 -15.32
CA GLN A 154 11.53 -0.29 -16.61
C GLN A 154 10.57 0.89 -16.59
N ILE A 155 9.87 1.09 -15.49
CA ILE A 155 8.89 2.18 -15.31
C ILE A 155 9.54 3.45 -14.74
N PHE A 156 10.52 3.28 -13.86
CA PHE A 156 11.28 4.34 -13.22
C PHE A 156 12.78 4.18 -13.52
N PRO A 157 13.23 4.54 -14.74
CA PRO A 157 14.61 4.30 -15.19
C PRO A 157 15.66 5.01 -14.35
N ASP A 158 15.28 6.12 -13.70
CA ASP A 158 16.15 6.91 -12.81
C ASP A 158 16.17 6.39 -11.37
N ALA A 159 15.46 5.30 -11.06
CA ALA A 159 15.45 4.71 -9.73
C ALA A 159 16.82 4.09 -9.42
N ASP A 160 17.49 4.61 -8.40
CA ASP A 160 18.77 4.08 -7.92
C ASP A 160 18.53 2.86 -7.02
N ILE A 161 18.46 1.69 -7.63
CA ILE A 161 18.26 0.41 -6.93
C ILE A 161 19.59 -0.31 -6.87
N PRO A 162 20.18 -0.51 -5.66
CA PRO A 162 21.44 -1.22 -5.49
C PRO A 162 21.38 -2.66 -6.02
N GLU A 163 22.44 -3.10 -6.68
CA GLU A 163 22.45 -4.44 -7.31
C GLU A 163 22.74 -5.58 -6.33
N ASN A 164 23.47 -5.29 -5.25
CA ASN A 164 24.02 -6.31 -4.37
C ASN A 164 23.48 -6.27 -2.94
N ASP A 165 22.47 -5.45 -2.66
CA ASP A 165 21.91 -5.31 -1.32
C ASP A 165 20.70 -6.25 -1.15
N ASN A 166 20.71 -7.05 -0.07
CA ASN A 166 19.57 -7.86 0.31
C ASN A 166 18.39 -7.02 0.81
N TYR A 167 18.63 -5.76 1.19
CA TYR A 167 17.65 -4.79 1.60
C TYR A 167 18.01 -3.41 1.06
N SER A 168 17.05 -2.74 0.44
CA SER A 168 17.22 -1.36 -0.02
C SER A 168 15.93 -0.58 0.06
N VAL A 169 16.07 0.75 0.18
CA VAL A 169 14.96 1.71 0.17
C VAL A 169 15.18 2.70 -0.96
N VAL A 170 14.21 2.78 -1.86
CA VAL A 170 14.27 3.64 -3.04
C VAL A 170 13.11 4.63 -3.01
N ASN A 171 13.42 5.90 -3.24
CA ASN A 171 12.43 6.94 -3.39
C ASN A 171 12.30 7.31 -4.87
N VAL A 172 11.07 7.30 -5.36
CA VAL A 172 10.71 7.73 -6.70
C VAL A 172 9.75 8.91 -6.60
N ASP A 173 9.97 9.92 -7.41
CA ASP A 173 9.12 11.10 -7.51
C ASP A 173 8.31 11.02 -8.81
N SER A 174 7.00 11.01 -8.70
CA SER A 174 6.10 11.03 -9.86
C SER A 174 5.70 12.47 -10.28
N GLY A 175 6.21 13.49 -9.58
CA GLY A 175 5.84 14.90 -9.75
C GLY A 175 4.59 15.32 -8.96
N ILE A 176 3.73 14.38 -8.59
CA ILE A 176 2.49 14.62 -7.82
C ILE A 176 2.55 13.85 -6.50
N GLN A 177 3.23 12.73 -6.51
CA GLN A 177 3.35 11.81 -5.38
C GLN A 177 4.81 11.44 -5.17
N LYS A 178 5.18 11.27 -3.92
CA LYS A 178 6.41 10.62 -3.53
C LYS A 178 6.11 9.15 -3.22
N ILE A 179 6.83 8.26 -3.88
CA ILE A 179 6.72 6.82 -3.73
C ILE A 179 7.97 6.32 -3.05
N THR A 180 7.83 5.54 -1.99
CA THR A 180 8.92 4.84 -1.33
C THR A 180 8.73 3.36 -1.51
N LEU A 181 9.72 2.70 -2.09
CA LEU A 181 9.77 1.25 -2.32
C LEU A 181 10.83 0.66 -1.41
N GLU A 182 10.47 -0.31 -0.61
CA GLU A 182 11.41 -1.09 0.20
C GLU A 182 11.53 -2.48 -0.41
N PHE A 183 12.77 -2.88 -0.69
CA PHE A 183 13.09 -4.17 -1.32
C PHE A 183 13.71 -5.12 -0.32
N VAL A 184 13.34 -6.39 -0.45
CA VAL A 184 14.05 -7.53 0.12
C VAL A 184 14.37 -8.49 -1.02
N ASP A 185 15.64 -8.91 -1.13
CA ASP A 185 16.12 -9.78 -2.19
C ASP A 185 15.66 -9.32 -3.59
N ARG A 186 15.78 -8.00 -3.86
CA ARG A 186 15.42 -7.32 -5.11
C ARG A 186 13.92 -7.38 -5.46
N THR A 187 13.06 -7.67 -4.49
CA THR A 187 11.59 -7.68 -4.65
C THR A 187 10.98 -6.66 -3.71
N VAL A 188 10.02 -5.88 -4.19
CA VAL A 188 9.28 -4.89 -3.37
C VAL A 188 8.45 -5.64 -2.34
N TYR A 189 8.77 -5.48 -1.06
CA TYR A 189 7.99 -6.06 0.02
C TYR A 189 7.13 -5.04 0.76
N LYS A 190 7.46 -3.76 0.61
CA LYS A 190 6.69 -2.68 1.22
C LYS A 190 6.69 -1.46 0.30
N MET A 191 5.57 -0.81 0.21
CA MET A 191 5.41 0.38 -0.62
C MET A 191 4.61 1.44 0.14
N ALA A 192 5.09 2.67 0.05
CA ALA A 192 4.37 3.83 0.56
C ALA A 192 4.18 4.87 -0.53
N VAL A 193 3.03 5.53 -0.51
CA VAL A 193 2.70 6.66 -1.38
C VAL A 193 2.29 7.83 -0.50
N SER A 194 2.87 9.00 -0.75
CA SER A 194 2.50 10.24 -0.08
C SER A 194 2.22 11.35 -1.10
N SER A 195 1.21 12.17 -0.85
CA SER A 195 1.00 13.42 -1.57
C SER A 195 1.93 14.52 -1.04
N TYR A 196 2.26 15.49 -1.90
CA TYR A 196 2.96 16.70 -1.52
C TYR A 196 2.05 17.68 -0.77
#